data_63233d2b0f3b7697c2a9b30562257b2a
#
_entry.id   63233d2b0f3b7697c2a9b30562257b2a
#
_cell.length_a   1.000
_cell.length_b   1.000
_cell.length_c   1.000
_cell.angle_alpha   90.00
_cell.angle_beta   90.00
_cell.angle_gamma   90.00
#
_symmetry.space_group_name_H-M   'P 1'
#
loop_
_entity.id
_entity.type
_entity.pdbx_description
1 polymer ?
#
loop_
_entity_poly.entity_id
_entity_poly.type
_entity_poly.pdbx_seq_one_letter_code
_entity_poly.pdbx_strand_id
1 'polypeptide(L)'
;EPLPPEADEVVIRTGVGFACITDCIQRHDGGGLNEVHIRGHAGTGVVLAVGSAVTRVRVGQRVLAPTRPMCERCFWCRVGQPEQCEASTVPGPYIARRADGTPLRGSARVGSFAEQMKVRENQLVPIESDISDEELSTLGCGAGGGLGAVLNVADTTPDSAVVVLGAGVFGLSAVQGARIAGARTIIAIEP
;
A
#
# COMPACT_ATOMS: atom_id res chain seq x y z
N GLU A 1 17.90 -13.49 1.16
CA GLU A 1 17.83 -13.53 2.63
C GLU A 1 17.26 -12.21 3.14
N PRO A 2 16.21 -12.20 3.98
CA PRO A 2 15.68 -10.96 4.57
C PRO A 2 16.70 -10.34 5.53
N LEU A 3 16.72 -9.00 5.58
CA LEU A 3 17.54 -8.27 6.54
C LEU A 3 16.76 -8.12 7.86
N PRO A 4 17.45 -8.12 9.03
CA PRO A 4 16.80 -7.84 10.31
C PRO A 4 16.18 -6.44 10.31
N PRO A 5 15.13 -6.21 11.14
CA PRO A 5 14.51 -4.90 11.23
C PRO A 5 15.44 -3.89 11.93
N GLU A 6 15.50 -2.67 11.39
CA GLU A 6 16.05 -1.51 12.08
C GLU A 6 15.09 -1.02 13.18
N ALA A 7 15.45 0.03 13.90
CA ALA A 7 14.72 0.47 15.10
C ALA A 7 13.21 0.72 14.84
N ASP A 8 12.85 1.33 13.71
CA ASP A 8 11.47 1.67 13.33
C ASP A 8 10.85 0.72 12.28
N GLU A 9 11.51 -0.43 12.03
CA GLU A 9 11.10 -1.38 11.01
C GLU A 9 10.42 -2.62 11.60
N VAL A 10 9.64 -3.26 10.76
CA VAL A 10 8.85 -4.45 11.07
C VAL A 10 9.07 -5.48 9.97
N VAL A 11 9.35 -6.71 10.35
CA VAL A 11 9.38 -7.88 9.43
C VAL A 11 8.06 -8.60 9.52
N ILE A 12 7.47 -8.89 8.38
CA ILE A 12 6.13 -9.48 8.23
C ILE A 12 6.25 -10.73 7.38
N ARG A 13 5.66 -11.83 7.85
CA ARG A 13 5.42 -12.99 6.98
C ARG A 13 4.26 -12.63 6.06
N THR A 14 4.52 -12.61 4.76
CA THR A 14 3.52 -12.27 3.75
C THR A 14 2.39 -13.30 3.76
N GLY A 15 1.16 -12.85 3.88
CA GLY A 15 -0.04 -13.64 3.68
C GLY A 15 -0.47 -13.58 2.22
N VAL A 16 -0.82 -12.37 1.75
CA VAL A 16 -1.20 -12.11 0.36
C VAL A 16 -0.50 -10.87 -0.15
N GLY A 17 0.19 -10.98 -1.30
CA GLY A 17 0.72 -9.86 -2.07
C GLY A 17 -0.28 -9.42 -3.13
N PHE A 18 -0.70 -8.17 -3.12
CA PHE A 18 -1.63 -7.62 -4.10
C PHE A 18 -0.96 -7.43 -5.46
N ALA A 19 -1.46 -8.11 -6.50
CA ALA A 19 -1.02 -7.95 -7.89
C ALA A 19 -1.85 -6.87 -8.58
N CYS A 20 -1.18 -5.84 -9.08
CA CYS A 20 -1.77 -4.67 -9.71
C CYS A 20 -1.33 -4.55 -11.17
N ILE A 21 -2.08 -3.81 -11.99
CA ILE A 21 -1.66 -3.44 -13.35
C ILE A 21 -0.30 -2.74 -13.36
N THR A 22 0.03 -1.99 -12.31
CA THR A 22 1.34 -1.35 -12.13
C THR A 22 2.49 -2.36 -12.14
N ASP A 23 2.32 -3.53 -11.51
CA ASP A 23 3.34 -4.58 -11.50
C ASP A 23 3.51 -5.19 -12.89
N CYS A 24 2.42 -5.30 -13.67
CA CYS A 24 2.45 -5.77 -15.06
C CYS A 24 3.20 -4.78 -15.96
N ILE A 25 2.90 -3.48 -15.85
CA ILE A 25 3.58 -2.41 -16.60
C ILE A 25 5.06 -2.40 -16.26
N GLN A 26 5.41 -2.40 -14.97
CA GLN A 26 6.80 -2.43 -14.52
C GLN A 26 7.56 -3.67 -15.01
N ARG A 27 6.89 -4.81 -15.15
CA ARG A 27 7.50 -6.03 -15.72
C ARG A 27 7.77 -5.88 -17.21
N HIS A 28 6.85 -5.29 -17.96
CA HIS A 28 6.93 -5.18 -19.40
C HIS A 28 7.93 -4.11 -19.85
N ASP A 29 7.91 -2.93 -19.23
CA ASP A 29 8.67 -1.76 -19.65
C ASP A 29 9.97 -1.57 -18.85
N GLY A 30 10.35 -2.53 -18.00
CA GLY A 30 11.47 -2.41 -17.07
C GLY A 30 11.21 -1.43 -15.92
N GLY A 31 10.10 -0.70 -15.96
CA GLY A 31 9.59 0.17 -14.87
C GLY A 31 10.49 1.34 -14.48
N GLY A 32 11.49 1.69 -15.30
CA GLY A 32 12.45 2.73 -14.95
C GLY A 32 13.33 2.41 -13.72
N LEU A 33 13.25 1.19 -13.20
CA LEU A 33 14.04 0.77 -12.05
C LEU A 33 15.42 0.32 -12.55
N ASN A 34 16.42 1.12 -12.26
CA ASN A 34 17.83 0.82 -12.58
C ASN A 34 18.44 -0.27 -11.67
N GLU A 35 17.70 -0.72 -10.65
CA GLU A 35 18.13 -1.69 -9.66
C GLU A 35 17.18 -2.89 -9.61
N VAL A 36 17.72 -4.03 -9.17
CA VAL A 36 16.89 -5.23 -8.92
C VAL A 36 16.04 -5.01 -7.68
N HIS A 37 14.73 -5.15 -7.84
CA HIS A 37 13.75 -4.97 -6.77
C HIS A 37 12.94 -6.24 -6.55
N ILE A 38 12.53 -6.46 -5.30
CA ILE A 38 11.44 -7.37 -4.97
C ILE A 38 10.14 -6.65 -5.32
N ARG A 39 9.36 -7.21 -6.24
CA ARG A 39 8.12 -6.62 -6.71
C ARG A 39 6.98 -6.79 -5.70
N GLY A 40 5.81 -6.23 -6.04
CA GLY A 40 4.66 -6.15 -5.15
C GLY A 40 4.77 -4.92 -4.24
N HIS A 41 3.74 -4.09 -4.25
CA HIS A 41 3.77 -2.78 -3.61
C HIS A 41 2.68 -2.60 -2.55
N ALA A 42 1.91 -3.64 -2.28
CA ALA A 42 0.93 -3.73 -1.20
C ALA A 42 0.71 -5.20 -0.83
N GLY A 43 0.35 -5.47 0.41
CA GLY A 43 0.04 -6.83 0.86
C GLY A 43 -0.37 -6.90 2.31
N THR A 44 -0.84 -8.06 2.71
CA THR A 44 -1.21 -8.40 4.09
C THR A 44 -0.24 -9.42 4.67
N GLY A 45 -0.26 -9.57 5.96
CA GLY A 45 0.53 -10.60 6.63
C GLY A 45 0.53 -10.51 8.14
N VAL A 46 1.40 -11.29 8.74
CA VAL A 46 1.55 -11.39 10.20
C VAL A 46 2.94 -10.92 10.61
N VAL A 47 3.02 -10.06 11.60
CA VAL A 47 4.27 -9.52 12.14
C VAL A 47 5.12 -10.66 12.73
N LEU A 48 6.36 -10.81 12.27
CA LEU A 48 7.33 -11.78 12.75
C LEU A 48 8.34 -11.18 13.73
N ALA A 49 8.80 -9.96 13.43
CA ALA A 49 9.77 -9.26 14.27
C ALA A 49 9.56 -7.75 14.18
N VAL A 50 9.92 -7.06 15.24
CA VAL A 50 9.82 -5.60 15.36
C VAL A 50 11.13 -5.01 15.82
N GLY A 51 11.46 -3.81 15.32
CA GLY A 51 12.59 -3.02 15.79
C GLY A 51 12.35 -2.42 17.17
N SER A 52 13.41 -1.94 17.81
CA SER A 52 13.39 -1.49 19.21
C SER A 52 12.54 -0.24 19.48
N ALA A 53 12.24 0.56 18.45
CA ALA A 53 11.42 1.77 18.56
C ALA A 53 9.97 1.56 18.07
N VAL A 54 9.61 0.37 17.65
CA VAL A 54 8.25 0.04 17.19
C VAL A 54 7.28 0.00 18.35
N THR A 55 6.15 0.70 18.23
CA THR A 55 5.15 0.85 19.29
C THR A 55 3.71 0.58 18.85
N ARG A 56 3.44 0.62 17.53
CA ARG A 56 2.07 0.54 16.95
C ARG A 56 1.61 -0.87 16.65
N VAL A 57 2.54 -1.79 16.48
CA VAL A 57 2.26 -3.18 16.15
C VAL A 57 3.11 -4.12 17.01
N ARG A 58 2.68 -5.37 17.15
CA ARG A 58 3.38 -6.41 17.93
C ARG A 58 3.51 -7.71 17.14
N VAL A 59 4.47 -8.53 17.53
CA VAL A 59 4.65 -9.88 16.96
C VAL A 59 3.35 -10.69 17.07
N GLY A 60 3.00 -11.38 15.99
CA GLY A 60 1.76 -12.15 15.85
C GLY A 60 0.56 -11.33 15.38
N GLN A 61 0.65 -10.01 15.31
CA GLN A 61 -0.45 -9.15 14.87
C GLN A 61 -0.61 -9.21 13.34
N ARG A 62 -1.86 -9.28 12.88
CA ARG A 62 -2.23 -9.18 11.47
C ARG A 62 -2.19 -7.74 11.02
N VAL A 63 -1.60 -7.47 9.85
CA VAL A 63 -1.39 -6.13 9.33
C VAL A 63 -1.62 -6.06 7.83
N LEU A 64 -2.00 -4.86 7.36
CA LEU A 64 -1.95 -4.44 5.96
C LEU A 64 -0.75 -3.52 5.79
N ALA A 65 0.05 -3.75 4.75
CA ALA A 65 1.12 -2.88 4.28
C ALA A 65 0.70 -2.17 2.98
N PRO A 66 0.19 -0.94 3.04
CA PRO A 66 -0.18 -0.17 1.85
C PRO A 66 1.03 0.39 1.11
N THR A 67 0.79 0.83 -0.11
CA THR A 67 1.81 1.26 -1.07
C THR A 67 2.55 2.55 -0.69
N ARG A 68 2.06 3.35 0.23
CA ARG A 68 2.66 4.67 0.52
C ARG A 68 3.13 4.78 1.96
N PRO A 69 4.44 4.98 2.19
CA PRO A 69 4.95 5.34 3.50
C PRO A 69 4.62 6.80 3.81
N MET A 70 4.27 7.08 5.06
CA MET A 70 4.16 8.42 5.62
C MET A 70 5.29 8.61 6.62
N CYS A 71 6.01 9.73 6.60
CA CYS A 71 7.08 9.97 7.57
C CYS A 71 6.59 10.67 8.85
N GLU A 72 5.36 11.18 8.85
CA GLU A 72 4.67 11.87 9.95
C GLU A 72 5.37 13.14 10.48
N ARG A 73 6.51 13.55 9.90
CA ARG A 73 7.34 14.66 10.37
C ARG A 73 7.63 15.75 9.33
N CYS A 74 7.49 15.49 8.02
CA CYS A 74 7.68 16.51 7.00
C CYS A 74 6.53 17.52 7.01
N PHE A 75 6.71 18.62 6.30
CA PHE A 75 5.70 19.67 6.19
C PHE A 75 4.32 19.11 5.81
N TRP A 76 4.26 18.32 4.74
CA TRP A 76 3.01 17.77 4.21
C TRP A 76 2.27 16.87 5.20
N CYS A 77 3.00 15.99 5.88
CA CYS A 77 2.39 15.14 6.91
C CYS A 77 1.83 15.97 8.08
N ARG A 78 2.54 17.03 8.47
CA ARG A 78 2.13 17.89 9.60
C ARG A 78 0.92 18.77 9.29
N VAL A 79 0.70 19.12 8.03
CA VAL A 79 -0.49 19.89 7.59
C VAL A 79 -1.65 19.00 7.15
N GLY A 80 -1.56 17.67 7.37
CA GLY A 80 -2.64 16.72 7.08
C GLY A 80 -2.73 16.30 5.60
N GLN A 81 -1.65 16.45 4.84
CA GLN A 81 -1.54 16.03 3.43
C GLN A 81 -0.47 14.92 3.27
N PRO A 82 -0.62 13.77 3.93
CA PRO A 82 0.39 12.70 3.91
C PRO A 82 0.61 12.08 2.53
N GLU A 83 -0.32 12.23 1.60
CA GLU A 83 -0.18 11.82 0.20
C GLU A 83 0.94 12.57 -0.53
N GLN A 84 1.32 13.76 -0.05
CA GLN A 84 2.44 14.57 -0.53
C GLN A 84 3.75 14.31 0.24
N CYS A 85 3.81 13.26 1.06
CA CYS A 85 4.94 12.99 1.92
C CYS A 85 6.28 12.94 1.15
N GLU A 86 7.25 13.75 1.57
CA GLU A 86 8.59 13.81 0.96
C GLU A 86 9.32 12.46 1.01
N ALA A 87 9.04 11.62 2.02
CA ALA A 87 9.62 10.30 2.10
C ALA A 87 9.20 9.38 0.93
N SER A 88 8.09 9.65 0.26
CA SER A 88 7.63 8.86 -0.89
C SER A 88 8.49 9.07 -2.15
N THR A 89 9.26 10.16 -2.22
CA THR A 89 10.08 10.53 -3.38
C THR A 89 11.51 9.99 -3.33
N VAL A 90 11.96 9.50 -2.17
CA VAL A 90 13.31 8.94 -2.00
C VAL A 90 13.29 7.42 -2.02
N PRO A 91 14.38 6.76 -2.47
CA PRO A 91 14.46 5.29 -2.43
C PRO A 91 14.24 4.75 -1.03
N GLY A 92 13.50 3.63 -0.94
CA GLY A 92 13.31 2.91 0.33
C GLY A 92 14.60 2.24 0.83
N PRO A 93 14.61 1.74 2.06
CA PRO A 93 15.73 0.97 2.59
C PRO A 93 15.90 -0.36 1.82
N TYR A 94 17.08 -0.95 1.93
CA TYR A 94 17.27 -2.33 1.51
C TYR A 94 16.53 -3.26 2.46
N ILE A 95 15.78 -4.22 1.91
CA ILE A 95 14.94 -5.13 2.68
C ILE A 95 15.49 -6.57 2.70
N ALA A 96 16.33 -6.92 1.74
CA ALA A 96 16.90 -8.25 1.60
C ALA A 96 18.25 -8.20 0.88
N ARG A 97 18.93 -9.36 0.81
CA ARG A 97 20.12 -9.61 -0.02
C ARG A 97 19.94 -10.87 -0.84
N ARG A 98 20.53 -10.87 -2.04
CA ARG A 98 20.71 -12.09 -2.85
C ARG A 98 21.82 -12.95 -2.27
N ALA A 99 21.93 -14.19 -2.76
CA ALA A 99 23.01 -15.09 -2.38
C ALA A 99 24.41 -14.56 -2.71
N ASP A 100 24.55 -13.73 -3.74
CA ASP A 100 25.79 -13.05 -4.14
C ASP A 100 26.10 -11.78 -3.31
N GLY A 101 25.27 -11.46 -2.30
CA GLY A 101 25.40 -10.28 -1.44
C GLY A 101 24.74 -9.01 -2.00
N THR A 102 24.24 -9.02 -3.23
CA THR A 102 23.56 -7.85 -3.84
C THR A 102 22.38 -7.40 -2.99
N PRO A 103 22.33 -6.13 -2.54
CA PRO A 103 21.22 -5.63 -1.76
C PRO A 103 19.98 -5.43 -2.62
N LEU A 104 18.80 -5.70 -2.06
CA LEU A 104 17.50 -5.60 -2.73
C LEU A 104 16.59 -4.62 -2.00
N ARG A 105 15.94 -3.76 -2.77
CA ARG A 105 14.83 -2.91 -2.29
C ARG A 105 13.48 -3.56 -2.59
N GLY A 106 12.44 -3.14 -1.89
CA GLY A 106 11.05 -3.48 -2.22
C GLY A 106 10.39 -2.41 -3.07
N SER A 107 9.61 -2.80 -4.07
CA SER A 107 8.72 -1.89 -4.79
C SER A 107 7.82 -1.16 -3.80
N ALA A 108 7.67 0.16 -3.95
CA ALA A 108 6.97 1.04 -3.01
C ALA A 108 7.35 0.85 -1.52
N ARG A 109 8.57 0.36 -1.27
CA ARG A 109 9.12 0.02 0.07
C ARG A 109 8.41 -1.15 0.75
N VAL A 110 7.70 -1.99 0.02
CA VAL A 110 6.96 -3.16 0.52
C VAL A 110 7.61 -4.45 0.04
N GLY A 111 7.64 -4.70 -1.27
CA GLY A 111 8.22 -5.93 -1.82
C GLY A 111 7.38 -7.17 -1.49
N SER A 112 6.05 -7.10 -1.65
CA SER A 112 5.12 -8.14 -1.19
C SER A 112 5.14 -9.45 -2.00
N PHE A 113 5.86 -9.51 -3.14
CA PHE A 113 6.03 -10.75 -3.90
C PHE A 113 7.21 -11.59 -3.38
N ALA A 114 7.37 -11.62 -2.07
CA ALA A 114 8.32 -12.45 -1.34
C ALA A 114 7.64 -13.04 -0.10
N GLU A 115 8.20 -14.09 0.48
CA GLU A 115 7.70 -14.72 1.70
C GLU A 115 7.69 -13.78 2.91
N GLN A 116 8.55 -12.76 2.86
CA GLN A 116 8.63 -11.76 3.93
C GLN A 116 8.75 -10.35 3.34
N MET A 117 8.05 -9.42 3.97
CA MET A 117 8.16 -7.97 3.75
C MET A 117 8.91 -7.34 4.91
N LYS A 118 9.69 -6.29 4.65
CA LYS A 118 10.27 -5.43 5.68
C LYS A 118 9.87 -3.99 5.40
N VAL A 119 9.11 -3.40 6.31
CA VAL A 119 8.52 -2.06 6.16
C VAL A 119 8.67 -1.25 7.44
N ARG A 120 8.49 0.06 7.39
CA ARG A 120 8.41 0.90 8.59
C ARG A 120 7.05 0.77 9.26
N GLU A 121 7.00 0.86 10.59
CA GLU A 121 5.75 0.72 11.34
C GLU A 121 4.67 1.73 10.92
N ASN A 122 5.06 2.96 10.57
CA ASN A 122 4.14 4.01 10.14
C ASN A 122 3.47 3.75 8.77
N GLN A 123 3.94 2.73 8.05
CA GLN A 123 3.32 2.23 6.81
C GLN A 123 2.31 1.12 7.07
N LEU A 124 2.18 0.65 8.30
CA LEU A 124 1.33 -0.48 8.65
C LEU A 124 -0.01 -0.04 9.21
N VAL A 125 -1.05 -0.78 8.83
CA VAL A 125 -2.39 -0.70 9.40
C VAL A 125 -2.68 -2.00 10.14
N PRO A 126 -2.80 -1.99 11.48
CA PRO A 126 -3.25 -3.16 12.23
C PRO A 126 -4.66 -3.56 11.82
N ILE A 127 -4.92 -4.86 11.71
CA ILE A 127 -6.20 -5.40 11.27
C ILE A 127 -6.86 -6.20 12.39
N GLU A 128 -8.06 -5.75 12.76
CA GLU A 128 -8.96 -6.42 13.71
C GLU A 128 -10.29 -6.71 13.01
N SER A 129 -10.26 -7.56 11.97
CA SER A 129 -11.41 -7.86 11.13
C SER A 129 -11.32 -9.28 10.63
N ASP A 130 -12.47 -9.92 10.39
CA ASP A 130 -12.61 -11.26 9.80
C ASP A 130 -12.54 -11.27 8.27
N ILE A 131 -12.38 -10.08 7.63
CA ILE A 131 -12.19 -9.98 6.18
C ILE A 131 -10.94 -10.78 5.78
N SER A 132 -11.02 -11.53 4.69
CA SER A 132 -9.91 -12.36 4.19
C SER A 132 -8.68 -11.53 3.81
N ASP A 133 -7.50 -12.14 3.78
CA ASP A 133 -6.27 -11.46 3.36
C ASP A 133 -6.32 -11.06 1.89
N GLU A 134 -7.02 -11.83 1.06
CA GLU A 134 -7.24 -11.56 -0.36
C GLU A 134 -8.02 -10.26 -0.55
N GLU A 135 -9.13 -10.09 0.15
CA GLU A 135 -9.95 -8.88 0.10
C GLU A 135 -9.20 -7.67 0.67
N LEU A 136 -8.59 -7.83 1.85
CA LEU A 136 -7.81 -6.76 2.50
C LEU A 136 -6.64 -6.28 1.65
N SER A 137 -5.95 -7.18 0.93
CA SER A 137 -4.79 -6.82 0.13
C SER A 137 -5.10 -5.75 -0.92
N THR A 138 -6.35 -5.72 -1.43
CA THR A 138 -6.82 -4.73 -2.41
C THR A 138 -6.85 -3.30 -1.84
N LEU A 139 -7.11 -3.16 -0.53
CA LEU A 139 -7.16 -1.86 0.17
C LEU A 139 -5.79 -1.18 0.23
N GLY A 140 -4.72 -1.95 0.13
CA GLY A 140 -3.37 -1.43 0.17
C GLY A 140 -2.98 -0.58 -1.04
N CYS A 141 -3.75 -0.62 -2.14
CA CYS A 141 -3.47 0.13 -3.37
C CYS A 141 -4.78 0.58 -4.04
N GLY A 142 -5.29 -0.20 -5.01
CA GLY A 142 -6.35 0.22 -5.91
C GLY A 142 -7.66 0.59 -5.21
N ALA A 143 -8.08 -0.20 -4.23
CA ALA A 143 -9.32 0.07 -3.52
C ALA A 143 -9.22 1.32 -2.65
N GLY A 144 -8.14 1.48 -1.88
CA GLY A 144 -7.89 2.69 -1.10
C GLY A 144 -7.80 3.94 -1.99
N GLY A 145 -7.14 3.84 -3.16
CA GLY A 145 -7.04 4.92 -4.13
C GLY A 145 -8.39 5.32 -4.71
N GLY A 146 -9.22 4.37 -5.11
CA GLY A 146 -10.55 4.64 -5.67
C GLY A 146 -11.50 5.28 -4.66
N LEU A 147 -11.52 4.77 -3.42
CA LEU A 147 -12.28 5.38 -2.31
C LEU A 147 -11.82 6.81 -2.05
N GLY A 148 -10.49 7.01 -1.90
CA GLY A 148 -9.91 8.33 -1.61
C GLY A 148 -10.16 9.35 -2.72
N ALA A 149 -10.15 8.94 -3.99
CA ALA A 149 -10.43 9.82 -5.11
C ALA A 149 -11.84 10.45 -5.00
N VAL A 150 -12.82 9.68 -4.57
CA VAL A 150 -14.21 10.14 -4.47
C VAL A 150 -14.49 10.87 -3.16
N LEU A 151 -13.99 10.32 -2.04
CA LEU A 151 -14.29 10.85 -0.71
C LEU A 151 -13.45 12.09 -0.36
N ASN A 152 -12.17 12.11 -0.78
CA ASN A 152 -11.23 13.13 -0.32
C ASN A 152 -10.82 14.12 -1.40
N VAL A 153 -10.82 13.71 -2.70
CA VAL A 153 -10.36 14.59 -3.79
C VAL A 153 -11.54 15.22 -4.51
N ALA A 154 -12.55 14.42 -4.87
CA ALA A 154 -13.74 14.94 -5.55
C ALA A 154 -14.76 15.58 -4.58
N ASP A 155 -14.57 15.43 -3.28
CA ASP A 155 -15.44 15.97 -2.22
C ASP A 155 -16.92 15.68 -2.50
N THR A 156 -17.21 14.42 -2.79
CA THR A 156 -18.54 13.96 -3.21
C THR A 156 -19.54 14.10 -2.07
N THR A 157 -20.67 14.73 -2.37
CA THR A 157 -21.78 14.98 -1.43
C THR A 157 -23.01 14.16 -1.80
N PRO A 158 -24.05 14.06 -0.92
CA PRO A 158 -25.30 13.36 -1.21
C PRO A 158 -26.04 13.85 -2.47
N ASP A 159 -25.89 15.12 -2.85
CA ASP A 159 -26.53 15.68 -4.04
C ASP A 159 -25.74 15.46 -5.33
N SER A 160 -24.53 14.91 -5.23
CA SER A 160 -23.63 14.69 -6.37
C SER A 160 -24.17 13.65 -7.35
N ALA A 161 -23.87 13.84 -8.63
CA ALA A 161 -23.90 12.80 -9.65
C ALA A 161 -22.45 12.41 -9.99
N VAL A 162 -22.12 11.13 -9.86
CA VAL A 162 -20.78 10.61 -10.06
C VAL A 162 -20.77 9.70 -11.28
N VAL A 163 -19.85 9.97 -12.22
CA VAL A 163 -19.60 9.11 -13.38
C VAL A 163 -18.20 8.51 -13.25
N VAL A 164 -18.13 7.18 -13.31
CA VAL A 164 -16.88 6.41 -13.22
C VAL A 164 -16.61 5.76 -14.58
N LEU A 165 -15.47 6.10 -15.19
CA LEU A 165 -15.00 5.51 -16.43
C LEU A 165 -13.97 4.41 -16.11
N GLY A 166 -14.31 3.17 -16.45
CA GLY A 166 -13.55 1.97 -16.11
C GLY A 166 -14.02 1.30 -14.82
N ALA A 167 -14.37 0.01 -14.89
CA ALA A 167 -14.85 -0.79 -13.75
C ALA A 167 -13.78 -1.79 -13.23
N GLY A 168 -12.50 -1.47 -13.36
CA GLY A 168 -11.42 -2.17 -12.67
C GLY A 168 -11.45 -1.93 -11.16
N VAL A 169 -10.48 -2.48 -10.41
CA VAL A 169 -10.43 -2.38 -8.94
C VAL A 169 -10.53 -0.94 -8.44
N PHE A 170 -9.90 0.01 -9.12
CA PHE A 170 -9.96 1.43 -8.77
C PHE A 170 -11.36 2.01 -8.99
N GLY A 171 -11.94 1.77 -10.20
CA GLY A 171 -13.27 2.29 -10.54
C GLY A 171 -14.39 1.66 -9.71
N LEU A 172 -14.37 0.35 -9.47
CA LEU A 172 -15.34 -0.30 -8.59
C LEU A 172 -15.26 0.23 -7.15
N SER A 173 -14.07 0.58 -6.69
CA SER A 173 -13.89 1.20 -5.38
C SER A 173 -14.36 2.66 -5.35
N ALA A 174 -14.18 3.38 -6.46
CA ALA A 174 -14.77 4.72 -6.62
C ALA A 174 -16.31 4.68 -6.59
N VAL A 175 -16.94 3.69 -7.23
CA VAL A 175 -18.39 3.43 -7.14
C VAL A 175 -18.83 3.20 -5.69
N GLN A 176 -18.09 2.39 -4.95
CA GLN A 176 -18.36 2.16 -3.52
C GLN A 176 -18.16 3.43 -2.70
N GLY A 177 -17.11 4.21 -2.96
CA GLY A 177 -16.88 5.51 -2.33
C GLY A 177 -18.01 6.49 -2.57
N ALA A 178 -18.50 6.58 -3.82
CA ALA A 178 -19.66 7.41 -4.17
C ALA A 178 -20.94 6.99 -3.43
N ARG A 179 -21.14 5.67 -3.28
CA ARG A 179 -22.26 5.14 -2.48
C ARG A 179 -22.14 5.49 -1.00
N ILE A 180 -20.93 5.37 -0.43
CA ILE A 180 -20.65 5.73 0.97
C ILE A 180 -20.87 7.22 1.19
N ALA A 181 -20.47 8.08 0.25
CA ALA A 181 -20.72 9.52 0.28
C ALA A 181 -22.21 9.89 0.13
N GLY A 182 -23.06 8.93 -0.23
CA GLY A 182 -24.48 9.15 -0.43
C GLY A 182 -24.84 9.82 -1.76
N ALA A 183 -23.96 9.75 -2.77
CA ALA A 183 -24.20 10.35 -4.08
C ALA A 183 -25.58 9.91 -4.65
N ARG A 184 -26.34 10.87 -5.16
CA ARG A 184 -27.71 10.64 -5.65
C ARG A 184 -27.75 9.78 -6.90
N THR A 185 -26.77 9.93 -7.76
CA THR A 185 -26.66 9.18 -9.03
C THR A 185 -25.25 8.68 -9.20
N ILE A 186 -25.10 7.39 -9.50
CA ILE A 186 -23.80 6.77 -9.77
C ILE A 186 -23.91 6.02 -11.09
N ILE A 187 -23.06 6.38 -12.05
CA ILE A 187 -22.99 5.76 -13.37
C ILE A 187 -21.59 5.19 -13.55
N ALA A 188 -21.50 3.89 -13.78
CA ALA A 188 -20.23 3.23 -14.16
C ALA A 188 -20.28 2.85 -15.64
N ILE A 189 -19.23 3.18 -16.37
CA ILE A 189 -19.08 2.89 -17.79
C ILE A 189 -17.81 2.03 -17.94
N GLU A 190 -18.01 0.83 -18.51
CA GLU A 190 -16.93 -0.11 -18.84
C GLU A 190 -17.06 -0.47 -20.31
N PRO A 191 -16.04 -0.21 -21.16
CA PRO A 191 -16.04 -0.54 -22.58
C PRO A 191 -15.91 -2.04 -22.85
#